data_55748b9efee059feacace84503380df9
#
_entry.id   55748b9efee059feacace84503380df9
#
_cell.length_a   1.000
_cell.length_b   1.000
_cell.length_c   1.000
_cell.angle_alpha   90.00
_cell.angle_beta   90.00
_cell.angle_gamma   90.00
#
_symmetry.space_group_name_H-M   'P 1'
#
loop_
_entity.id
_entity.type
_entity.pdbx_description
1 polymer ?
#
loop_
_entity_poly.entity_id
_entity_poly.type
_entity_poly.pdbx_seq_one_letter_code
_entity_poly.pdbx_strand_id
1 'polypeptide(L)' 'MLQEKVGEIAGKIWTVLNENGAMTGKDLKKATKVKCDKDLYLGLGWLLREDKIATSEAEKDINIELK' A
#
# COMPACT_ATOMS: atom_id res chain seq x y z
N MET A 1 3.35 -18.62 4.17
CA MET A 1 3.83 -18.51 2.78
C MET A 1 3.76 -17.07 2.32
N LEU A 2 4.57 -16.71 1.34
CA LEU A 2 4.67 -15.32 0.85
C LEU A 2 3.32 -14.77 0.37
N GLN A 3 2.53 -15.57 -0.32
CA GLN A 3 1.21 -15.13 -0.82
C GLN A 3 0.27 -14.73 0.30
N GLU A 4 0.27 -15.46 1.39
CA GLU A 4 -0.57 -15.13 2.54
C GLU A 4 -0.11 -13.82 3.18
N LYS A 5 1.19 -13.66 3.33
CA LYS A 5 1.77 -12.45 3.89
C LYS A 5 1.45 -11.22 3.03
N VAL A 6 1.60 -11.34 1.72
CA VAL A 6 1.30 -10.26 0.79
C VAL A 6 -0.18 -9.89 0.84
N GLY A 7 -1.06 -10.90 0.90
CA GLY A 7 -2.50 -10.67 1.02
C GLY A 7 -2.88 -9.93 2.30
N GLU A 8 -2.26 -10.28 3.42
CA GLU A 8 -2.48 -9.59 4.69
C GLU A 8 -2.02 -8.14 4.63
N ILE A 9 -0.85 -7.91 4.06
CA ILE A 9 -0.31 -6.56 3.90
C ILE A 9 -1.21 -5.75 2.99
N ALA A 10 -1.64 -6.31 1.87
CA ALA A 10 -2.56 -5.65 0.95
C ALA A 10 -3.86 -5.26 1.64
N GLY A 11 -4.40 -6.15 2.47
CA GLY A 11 -5.61 -5.88 3.25
C GLY A 11 -5.42 -4.71 4.22
N LYS A 12 -4.29 -4.66 4.91
CA LYS A 12 -3.97 -3.54 5.81
C LYS A 12 -3.86 -2.23 5.05
N ILE A 13 -3.19 -2.25 3.90
CA ILE A 13 -3.05 -1.06 3.05
C ILE A 13 -4.42 -0.56 2.62
N TRP A 14 -5.26 -1.47 2.14
CA TRP A 14 -6.62 -1.11 1.70
C TRP A 14 -7.42 -0.45 2.83
N THR A 15 -7.39 -1.06 4.02
CA THR A 15 -8.12 -0.57 5.19
C THR A 15 -7.65 0.83 5.57
N VAL A 16 -6.34 1.04 5.63
CA VAL A 16 -5.76 2.36 5.98
C VAL A 16 -6.13 3.41 4.95
N LEU A 17 -6.06 3.09 3.66
CA LEU A 17 -6.45 4.02 2.61
C LEU A 17 -7.94 4.32 2.65
N ASN A 18 -8.75 3.33 2.96
CA ASN A 18 -10.20 3.52 3.08
C ASN A 18 -10.56 4.47 4.22
N GLU A 19 -9.81 4.42 5.31
CA GLU A 19 -10.05 5.27 6.48
C GLU A 19 -9.48 6.68 6.32
N ASN A 20 -8.33 6.81 5.67
CA ASN A 20 -7.56 8.05 5.64
C ASN A 20 -7.55 8.76 4.29
N GLY A 21 -7.97 8.09 3.23
CA GLY A 21 -7.88 8.64 1.88
C GLY A 21 -6.47 8.47 1.30
N ALA A 22 -6.12 9.29 0.32
CA ALA A 22 -4.82 9.20 -0.35
C ALA A 22 -3.68 9.44 0.63
N MET A 23 -2.62 8.65 0.50
CA MET A 23 -1.45 8.72 1.37
C MET A 23 -0.17 8.55 0.56
N THR A 24 0.94 9.06 1.09
CA THR A 24 2.25 8.76 0.52
C THR A 24 2.69 7.37 0.95
N GLY A 25 3.66 6.80 0.23
CA GLY A 25 4.23 5.50 0.59
C GLY A 25 4.81 5.51 2.00
N LYS A 26 5.51 6.59 2.36
CA LYS A 26 6.10 6.73 3.69
C LYS A 26 5.05 6.71 4.80
N ASP A 27 3.98 7.49 4.63
CA ASP A 27 2.89 7.54 5.60
C ASP A 27 2.16 6.21 5.68
N LEU A 28 1.95 5.58 4.54
CA LEU A 28 1.30 4.28 4.46
C LEU A 28 2.10 3.21 5.20
N LYS A 29 3.42 3.22 5.03
CA LYS A 29 4.30 2.30 5.73
C LYS A 29 4.18 2.45 7.25
N LYS A 30 4.15 3.68 7.74
CA LYS A 30 3.97 3.96 9.17
C LYS A 30 2.61 3.50 9.66
N ALA A 31 1.56 3.82 8.92
CA ALA A 31 0.19 3.51 9.33
C ALA A 31 -0.09 2.01 9.34
N THR A 32 0.48 1.27 8.39
CA THR A 32 0.31 -0.17 8.31
C THR A 32 1.27 -0.95 9.21
N LYS A 33 2.27 -0.24 9.78
CA LYS A 33 3.31 -0.84 10.64
C LYS A 33 4.14 -1.91 9.93
N VAL A 34 4.24 -1.82 8.62
CA VAL A 34 5.10 -2.70 7.84
C VAL A 34 6.55 -2.27 8.04
N LYS A 35 7.41 -3.23 8.39
CA LYS A 35 8.77 -2.93 8.81
C LYS A 35 9.74 -2.65 7.68
N CYS A 36 9.51 -3.19 6.50
CA CYS A 36 10.43 -3.00 5.38
C CYS A 36 9.69 -2.58 4.11
N ASP A 37 10.38 -1.80 3.30
CA ASP A 37 9.84 -1.29 2.05
C ASP A 37 9.45 -2.40 1.08
N LYS A 38 10.23 -3.48 1.08
CA LYS A 38 9.97 -4.64 0.24
C LYS A 38 8.56 -5.19 0.46
N ASP A 39 8.19 -5.37 1.72
CA ASP A 39 6.88 -5.91 2.07
C ASP A 39 5.77 -4.93 1.66
N LEU A 40 5.99 -3.64 1.88
CA LEU A 40 5.04 -2.62 1.47
C LEU A 40 4.80 -2.65 -0.03
N TYR A 41 5.87 -2.67 -0.81
CA TYR A 41 5.75 -2.66 -2.27
C TYR A 41 5.15 -3.95 -2.81
N LEU A 42 5.36 -5.09 -2.16
CA LEU A 42 4.69 -6.32 -2.54
C LEU A 42 3.18 -6.20 -2.37
N GLY A 43 2.74 -5.63 -1.24
CA GLY A 43 1.32 -5.40 -1.00
C GLY A 43 0.71 -4.41 -1.98
N LEU A 44 1.44 -3.33 -2.28
CA LEU A 44 1.02 -2.34 -3.26
C LEU A 44 0.91 -2.96 -4.66
N GLY A 45 1.88 -3.78 -5.04
CA GLY A 45 1.85 -4.48 -6.32
C GLY A 45 0.65 -5.40 -6.45
N TRP A 46 0.31 -6.09 -5.38
CA TRP A 46 -0.87 -6.94 -5.34
C TRP A 46 -2.15 -6.13 -5.61
N LEU A 47 -2.30 -5.00 -4.91
CA LEU A 47 -3.47 -4.14 -5.08
C LEU A 47 -3.52 -3.49 -6.47
N LEU A 48 -2.38 -3.12 -7.02
CA LEU A 48 -2.30 -2.61 -8.39
C LEU A 48 -2.76 -3.66 -9.40
N ARG A 49 -2.33 -4.89 -9.22
CA ARG A 49 -2.74 -6.00 -10.08
C ARG A 49 -4.25 -6.22 -10.01
N GLU A 50 -4.82 -6.08 -8.83
CA GLU A 50 -6.26 -6.23 -8.63
C GLU A 50 -7.06 -4.98 -9.03
N ASP A 51 -6.37 -3.97 -9.49
CA ASP A 51 -6.96 -2.70 -9.93
C ASP A 51 -7.77 -2.00 -8.84
N LYS A 52 -7.29 -2.08 -7.62
CA LYS A 52 -7.98 -1.52 -6.45
C LYS A 52 -7.40 -0.19 -5.98
N ILE A 53 -6.20 0.14 -6.43
CA ILE A 53 -5.55 1.39 -6.08
C ILE A 53 -5.01 2.07 -7.32
N ALA A 54 -4.82 3.38 -7.22
CA ALA A 54 -4.12 4.18 -8.22
C ALA A 54 -2.91 4.80 -7.55
N THR A 55 -1.82 4.90 -8.28
CA THR A 55 -0.60 5.51 -7.79
C THR A 55 -0.17 6.64 -8.72
N SER A 56 0.49 7.64 -8.15
CA SER A 56 1.10 8.72 -8.92
C SER A 56 2.43 9.08 -8.28
N GLU A 57 3.37 9.55 -9.09
CA GLU A 57 4.65 9.97 -8.58
C GLU A 57 4.56 11.30 -7.87
N ALA A 58 5.18 11.39 -6.70
CA ALA A 58 5.40 12.62 -5.99
C ALA A 58 6.92 12.87 -5.95
N GLU A 59 7.32 14.06 -5.53
CA GLU A 59 8.70 14.52 -5.65
C GLU A 59 9.76 13.56 -5.09
N LYS A 60 9.51 12.89 -3.98
CA LYS A 60 10.44 11.92 -3.38
C LYS A 60 9.73 10.66 -2.92
N ASP A 61 8.52 10.45 -3.38
CA ASP A 61 7.71 9.34 -2.92
C ASP A 61 6.62 9.08 -3.96
N ILE A 62 5.70 8.21 -3.61
CA ILE A 62 4.51 7.97 -4.43
C ILE A 62 3.27 8.28 -3.62
N ASN A 63 2.24 8.74 -4.29
CA ASN A 63 0.92 8.89 -3.71
C ASN A 63 0.08 7.68 -4.06
N ILE A 64 -0.64 7.16 -3.09
CA ILE A 64 -1.46 5.97 -3.26
C ILE A 64 -2.89 6.30 -2.82
N GLU A 65 -3.86 5.94 -3.64
CA GLU A 65 -5.26 6.14 -3.32
C GLU A 65 -6.10 4.97 -3.79
N LEU A 66 -7.26 4.77 -3.19
CA LEU A 66 -8.22 3.77 -3.66
C LEU A 66 -8.89 4.25 -4.95
N LYS A 67 -9.18 3.29 -5.81
CA LYS A 67 -9.98 3.58 -7.00
C LYS A 67 -11.46 3.64 -6.70
#